data_cfcededf34dfd0bb8f1dfd67cfcbf5ee
#
_entry.id   cfcededf34dfd0bb8f1dfd67cfcbf5ee
#
_cell.length_a   1.000
_cell.length_b   1.000
_cell.length_c   1.000
_cell.angle_alpha   90.00
_cell.angle_beta   90.00
_cell.angle_gamma   90.00
#
_symmetry.space_group_name_H-M   'P 1'
#
loop_
_entity.id
_entity.type
_entity.pdbx_description
1 polymer ?
#
loop_
_entity_poly.entity_id
_entity_poly.type
_entity_poly.pdbx_seq_one_letter_code
_entity_poly.pdbx_strand_id
1 'polypeptide(L)'
;MKHTKREWMPLYSFLDRKRVTGHLADMAARGWMLDRLGTWSWHYRRTEPKQLRFAVTFFAGAGRFSPVPAAGLDTFQDYCAQAGWHRAASSDQVQVFYSEDPDAVPIDTDPAAELENIRRSVGMPMVRNYLALLILCVLQIGLQCWQLLRDPVNTLSSPNALLAATAYLPLLVLILADLFSYRRWLRKASAAAEAGLPLPDLRSAQWLSILVMVWAGLLCVGLFASMSRSAGMVLLTMGIPLFLALTCFLA
;
A
#
# COMPACT_ATOMS: atom_id res chain seq x y z
N MET A 1 -30.47 11.16 -9.67
CA MET A 1 -29.20 11.60 -9.04
C MET A 1 -28.36 10.37 -8.71
N LYS A 2 -27.04 10.38 -8.99
CA LYS A 2 -26.18 9.25 -8.60
C LYS A 2 -26.06 9.22 -7.07
N HIS A 3 -26.55 8.17 -6.42
CA HIS A 3 -26.48 8.00 -4.95
C HIS A 3 -25.14 7.44 -4.48
N THR A 4 -24.29 6.97 -5.38
CA THR A 4 -22.97 6.42 -5.11
C THR A 4 -21.92 7.03 -6.02
N LYS A 5 -20.72 7.25 -5.47
CA LYS A 5 -19.51 7.70 -6.18
C LYS A 5 -18.42 6.68 -5.95
N ARG A 6 -17.67 6.37 -6.99
CA ARG A 6 -16.48 5.51 -6.92
C ARG A 6 -15.27 6.33 -7.32
N GLU A 7 -14.27 6.32 -6.47
CA GLU A 7 -12.96 6.89 -6.74
C GLU A 7 -12.00 5.74 -7.05
N TRP A 8 -11.43 5.76 -8.24
CA TRP A 8 -10.52 4.73 -8.70
C TRP A 8 -9.09 5.08 -8.32
N MET A 9 -8.35 4.07 -7.82
CA MET A 9 -6.93 4.15 -7.50
C MET A 9 -6.60 5.41 -6.68
N PRO A 10 -7.17 5.58 -5.49
CA PRO A 10 -6.75 6.66 -4.63
C PRO A 10 -5.28 6.44 -4.29
N LEU A 11 -4.42 7.35 -4.76
CA LEU A 11 -2.96 7.27 -4.58
C LEU A 11 -2.55 7.72 -3.17
N TYR A 12 -3.33 7.34 -2.16
CA TYR A 12 -3.06 7.68 -0.78
C TYR A 12 -2.51 6.46 -0.04
N SER A 13 -1.34 6.60 0.57
CA SER A 13 -0.90 5.64 1.58
C SER A 13 -1.63 5.92 2.89
N PHE A 14 -2.18 4.90 3.52
CA PHE A 14 -2.78 5.04 4.86
C PHE A 14 -1.78 5.45 5.94
N LEU A 15 -0.48 5.35 5.67
CA LEU A 15 0.58 5.88 6.54
C LEU A 15 0.72 7.41 6.44
N ASP A 16 0.21 8.05 5.37
CA ASP A 16 0.06 9.51 5.25
C ASP A 16 -1.34 9.91 5.77
N ARG A 17 -1.52 9.74 7.07
CA ARG A 17 -2.82 9.89 7.74
C ARG A 17 -3.45 11.27 7.55
N LYS A 18 -2.65 12.33 7.65
CA LYS A 18 -3.14 13.70 7.46
C LYS A 18 -3.76 13.91 6.09
N ARG A 19 -3.14 13.35 5.07
CA ARG A 19 -3.63 13.48 3.70
C ARG A 19 -4.91 12.69 3.47
N VAL A 20 -4.96 11.46 3.99
CA VAL A 20 -6.16 10.60 3.92
C VAL A 20 -7.32 11.24 4.68
N THR A 21 -7.10 11.65 5.93
CA THR A 21 -8.16 12.27 6.76
C THR A 21 -8.63 13.60 6.20
N GLY A 22 -7.72 14.44 5.67
CA GLY A 22 -8.06 15.68 4.99
C GLY A 22 -8.92 15.45 3.75
N HIS A 23 -8.53 14.49 2.88
CA HIS A 23 -9.32 14.12 1.71
C HIS A 23 -10.74 13.64 2.08
N LEU A 24 -10.85 12.77 3.09
CA LEU A 24 -12.14 12.27 3.55
C LEU A 24 -13.02 13.38 4.14
N ALA A 25 -12.43 14.33 4.88
CA ALA A 25 -13.13 15.50 5.41
C ALA A 25 -13.66 16.39 4.27
N ASP A 26 -12.85 16.65 3.24
CA ASP A 26 -13.28 17.40 2.05
C ASP A 26 -14.40 16.70 1.30
N MET A 27 -14.38 15.38 1.22
CA MET A 27 -15.42 14.59 0.61
C MET A 27 -16.72 14.67 1.41
N ALA A 28 -16.67 14.56 2.74
CA ALA A 28 -17.82 14.70 3.62
C ALA A 28 -18.44 16.10 3.54
N ALA A 29 -17.62 17.16 3.49
CA ALA A 29 -18.07 18.54 3.30
C ALA A 29 -18.80 18.74 1.96
N ARG A 30 -18.51 17.93 0.93
CA ARG A 30 -19.23 17.91 -0.36
C ARG A 30 -20.44 16.97 -0.36
N GLY A 31 -20.77 16.34 0.76
CA GLY A 31 -21.87 15.40 0.92
C GLY A 31 -21.58 14.00 0.38
N TRP A 32 -20.32 13.54 0.48
CA TRP A 32 -19.90 12.21 0.13
C TRP A 32 -19.28 11.51 1.33
N MET A 33 -19.99 10.57 1.92
CA MET A 33 -19.50 9.78 3.05
C MET A 33 -18.84 8.50 2.56
N LEU A 34 -17.68 8.16 3.11
CA LEU A 34 -17.00 6.91 2.84
C LEU A 34 -17.89 5.73 3.26
N ASP A 35 -18.10 4.77 2.38
CA ASP A 35 -18.95 3.59 2.60
C ASP A 35 -18.11 2.31 2.64
N ARG A 36 -17.16 2.16 1.70
CA ARG A 36 -16.29 0.99 1.60
C ARG A 36 -14.92 1.36 1.08
N LEU A 37 -13.91 0.75 1.70
CA LEU A 37 -12.53 0.73 1.23
C LEU A 37 -12.28 -0.54 0.42
N GLY A 38 -11.90 -0.39 -0.83
CA GLY A 38 -11.42 -1.49 -1.66
C GLY A 38 -9.96 -1.28 -2.03
N THR A 39 -9.25 -2.34 -2.39
CA THR A 39 -7.84 -2.30 -2.81
C THR A 39 -7.58 -1.32 -3.95
N TRP A 40 -8.51 -1.24 -4.91
CA TRP A 40 -8.36 -0.44 -6.13
C TRP A 40 -9.29 0.77 -6.18
N SER A 41 -10.25 0.87 -5.27
CA SER A 41 -11.26 1.94 -5.33
C SER A 41 -11.93 2.16 -3.99
N TRP A 42 -12.17 3.44 -3.70
CA TRP A 42 -12.99 3.85 -2.57
C TRP A 42 -14.41 4.13 -3.03
N HIS A 43 -15.36 3.70 -2.23
CA HIS A 43 -16.78 3.85 -2.51
C HIS A 43 -17.38 4.84 -1.53
N TYR A 44 -18.14 5.79 -2.05
CA TYR A 44 -18.81 6.82 -1.28
C TYR A 44 -20.31 6.73 -1.51
N ARG A 45 -21.07 7.00 -0.46
CA ARG A 45 -22.52 7.19 -0.53
C ARG A 45 -22.87 8.67 -0.42
N ARG A 46 -23.95 9.10 -1.07
CA ARG A 46 -24.46 10.45 -0.94
C ARG A 46 -25.08 10.65 0.43
N THR A 47 -24.74 11.76 1.08
CA THR A 47 -25.29 12.17 2.37
C THR A 47 -25.42 13.69 2.40
N GLU A 48 -25.95 14.24 3.47
CA GLU A 48 -25.93 15.68 3.70
C GLU A 48 -24.49 16.14 3.90
N PRO A 49 -24.10 17.30 3.34
CA PRO A 49 -22.80 17.89 3.59
C PRO A 49 -22.59 18.15 5.07
N LYS A 50 -21.54 17.56 5.65
CA LYS A 50 -21.19 17.73 7.05
C LYS A 50 -19.69 17.95 7.19
N GLN A 51 -19.31 18.79 8.16
CA GLN A 51 -17.92 18.89 8.58
C GLN A 51 -17.64 17.79 9.60
N LEU A 52 -16.84 16.81 9.17
CA LEU A 52 -16.50 15.64 9.98
C LEU A 52 -14.98 15.59 10.18
N ARG A 53 -14.58 15.14 11.37
CA ARG A 53 -13.21 14.72 11.61
C ARG A 53 -13.08 13.25 11.26
N PHE A 54 -11.95 12.90 10.63
CA PHE A 54 -11.63 11.50 10.34
C PHE A 54 -10.37 11.08 11.10
N ALA A 55 -10.33 9.82 11.48
CA ALA A 55 -9.17 9.17 12.05
C ALA A 55 -8.91 7.85 11.31
N VAL A 56 -7.63 7.57 11.05
CA VAL A 56 -7.17 6.31 10.48
C VAL A 56 -6.32 5.62 11.54
N THR A 57 -6.72 4.44 11.93
CA THR A 57 -5.99 3.60 12.89
C THR A 57 -5.78 2.20 12.34
N PHE A 58 -4.86 1.47 12.94
CA PHE A 58 -4.47 0.14 12.50
C PHE A 58 -4.77 -0.87 13.62
N PHE A 59 -5.42 -1.96 13.25
CA PHE A 59 -5.69 -3.05 14.18
C PHE A 59 -4.98 -4.32 13.72
N ALA A 60 -3.94 -4.71 14.45
CA ALA A 60 -3.15 -5.89 14.12
C ALA A 60 -4.01 -7.16 14.20
N GLY A 61 -3.93 -8.02 13.19
CA GLY A 61 -4.70 -9.27 13.15
C GLY A 61 -6.03 -9.21 12.40
N ALA A 62 -6.52 -8.02 12.04
CA ALA A 62 -7.74 -7.87 11.23
C ALA A 62 -7.49 -8.07 9.73
N GLY A 63 -6.55 -8.93 9.34
CA GLY A 63 -6.19 -9.14 7.93
C GLY A 63 -7.20 -10.00 7.17
N ARG A 64 -7.30 -9.76 5.85
CA ARG A 64 -8.19 -10.47 4.91
C ARG A 64 -8.01 -12.00 4.94
N PHE A 65 -6.80 -12.47 5.25
CA PHE A 65 -6.47 -13.90 5.31
C PHE A 65 -6.50 -14.44 6.74
N SER A 66 -6.98 -13.66 7.71
CA SER A 66 -7.17 -14.15 9.07
C SER A 66 -8.43 -15.02 9.12
N PRO A 67 -8.32 -16.31 9.47
CA PRO A 67 -9.46 -17.24 9.47
C PRO A 67 -10.49 -16.94 10.57
N VAL A 68 -10.15 -16.10 11.51
CA VAL A 68 -10.99 -15.71 12.66
C VAL A 68 -11.04 -14.19 12.74
N PRO A 69 -12.21 -13.57 13.00
CA PRO A 69 -12.27 -12.15 13.33
C PRO A 69 -11.23 -11.83 14.40
N ALA A 70 -10.49 -10.75 14.23
CA ALA A 70 -9.44 -10.39 15.18
C ALA A 70 -10.03 -10.28 16.57
N ALA A 71 -9.56 -11.09 17.51
CA ALA A 71 -10.04 -11.04 18.89
C ALA A 71 -9.86 -9.62 19.43
N GLY A 72 -10.93 -9.03 19.97
CA GLY A 72 -10.92 -7.68 20.50
C GLY A 72 -11.21 -6.56 19.48
N LEU A 73 -11.40 -6.85 18.20
CA LEU A 73 -11.77 -5.81 17.22
C LEU A 73 -13.13 -5.17 17.55
N ASP A 74 -14.12 -5.99 17.90
CA ASP A 74 -15.44 -5.49 18.27
C ASP A 74 -15.35 -4.65 19.54
N THR A 75 -14.63 -5.12 20.56
CA THR A 75 -14.36 -4.38 21.79
C THR A 75 -13.67 -3.05 21.52
N PHE A 76 -12.68 -3.04 20.64
CA PHE A 76 -11.99 -1.81 20.24
C PHE A 76 -12.94 -0.83 19.54
N GLN A 77 -13.82 -1.33 18.66
CA GLN A 77 -14.83 -0.50 17.99
C GLN A 77 -15.83 0.07 18.98
N ASP A 78 -16.24 -0.70 19.99
CA ASP A 78 -17.14 -0.25 21.06
C ASP A 78 -16.48 0.86 21.90
N TYR A 79 -15.20 0.74 22.26
CA TYR A 79 -14.47 1.82 22.93
C TYR A 79 -14.39 3.08 22.09
N CYS A 80 -14.10 2.94 20.78
CA CYS A 80 -14.10 4.08 19.86
C CYS A 80 -15.49 4.75 19.82
N ALA A 81 -16.57 3.96 19.77
CA ALA A 81 -17.93 4.48 19.77
C ALA A 81 -18.27 5.24 21.04
N GLN A 82 -17.88 4.74 22.22
CA GLN A 82 -18.04 5.43 23.50
C GLN A 82 -17.25 6.75 23.56
N ALA A 83 -16.10 6.83 22.86
CA ALA A 83 -15.31 8.04 22.74
C ALA A 83 -15.81 9.02 21.64
N GLY A 84 -17.00 8.77 21.05
CA GLY A 84 -17.59 9.64 20.03
C GLY A 84 -17.06 9.40 18.61
N TRP A 85 -16.37 8.26 18.38
CA TRP A 85 -15.88 7.86 17.07
C TRP A 85 -16.74 6.78 16.46
N HIS A 86 -17.29 7.04 15.28
CA HIS A 86 -18.12 6.10 14.53
C HIS A 86 -17.31 5.49 13.39
N ARG A 87 -17.43 4.18 13.19
CA ARG A 87 -16.76 3.50 12.10
C ARG A 87 -17.35 3.92 10.74
N ALA A 88 -16.51 4.46 9.86
CA ALA A 88 -16.88 4.77 8.47
C ALA A 88 -16.70 3.55 7.57
N ALA A 89 -15.50 2.99 7.54
CA ALA A 89 -15.17 1.83 6.72
C ALA A 89 -13.94 1.11 7.30
N SER A 90 -13.76 -0.14 6.90
CA SER A 90 -12.56 -0.91 7.21
C SER A 90 -12.08 -1.69 5.98
N SER A 91 -10.79 -1.85 5.86
CA SER A 91 -10.16 -2.72 4.86
C SER A 91 -8.95 -3.39 5.48
N ASP A 92 -8.98 -4.70 5.56
CA ASP A 92 -7.95 -5.48 6.23
C ASP A 92 -7.65 -4.92 7.64
N GLN A 93 -6.43 -4.51 7.89
CA GLN A 93 -6.00 -3.99 9.20
C GLN A 93 -6.26 -2.50 9.39
N VAL A 94 -6.69 -1.80 8.32
CA VAL A 94 -6.98 -0.37 8.36
C VAL A 94 -8.42 -0.14 8.81
N GLN A 95 -8.59 0.69 9.82
CA GLN A 95 -9.89 1.11 10.34
C GLN A 95 -10.01 2.63 10.15
N VAL A 96 -11.10 3.07 9.54
CA VAL A 96 -11.39 4.50 9.36
C VAL A 96 -12.60 4.86 10.20
N PHE A 97 -12.43 5.83 11.08
CA PHE A 97 -13.47 6.38 11.93
C PHE A 97 -13.76 7.84 11.57
N TYR A 98 -14.94 8.30 11.94
CA TYR A 98 -15.31 9.71 11.86
C TYR A 98 -15.97 10.15 13.16
N SER A 99 -15.89 11.45 13.45
CA SER A 99 -16.60 12.10 14.56
C SER A 99 -17.24 13.39 14.07
N GLU A 100 -18.41 13.71 14.62
CA GLU A 100 -19.09 14.99 14.44
C GLU A 100 -18.57 16.05 15.44
N ASP A 101 -17.88 15.60 16.49
CA ASP A 101 -17.29 16.49 17.49
C ASP A 101 -15.91 16.99 16.99
N PRO A 102 -15.73 18.32 16.83
CA PRO A 102 -14.45 18.90 16.46
C PRO A 102 -13.36 18.69 17.52
N ASP A 103 -13.74 18.50 18.78
CA ASP A 103 -12.82 18.34 19.92
C ASP A 103 -12.69 16.89 20.39
N ALA A 104 -13.20 15.91 19.61
CA ALA A 104 -13.09 14.50 19.93
C ALA A 104 -11.64 14.10 20.25
N VAL A 105 -11.47 13.36 21.37
CA VAL A 105 -10.16 12.86 21.79
C VAL A 105 -9.59 11.93 20.72
N PRO A 106 -8.31 12.05 20.35
CA PRO A 106 -7.68 11.12 19.39
C PRO A 106 -7.83 9.67 19.84
N ILE A 107 -8.07 8.75 18.88
CA ILE A 107 -8.21 7.32 19.18
C ILE A 107 -6.87 6.77 19.70
N ASP A 108 -5.77 7.12 19.04
CA ASP A 108 -4.42 6.72 19.43
C ASP A 108 -3.83 7.82 20.34
N THR A 109 -3.82 7.58 21.64
CA THR A 109 -3.31 8.53 22.65
C THR A 109 -1.89 8.21 23.10
N ASP A 110 -1.44 6.95 22.93
CA ASP A 110 -0.09 6.50 23.24
C ASP A 110 0.73 6.30 21.95
N PRO A 111 1.72 7.17 21.67
CA PRO A 111 2.55 7.05 20.48
C PRO A 111 3.35 5.75 20.40
N ALA A 112 3.70 5.14 21.53
CA ALA A 112 4.45 3.89 21.55
C ALA A 112 3.56 2.71 21.12
N ALA A 113 2.34 2.64 21.66
CA ALA A 113 1.34 1.63 21.27
C ALA A 113 0.94 1.81 19.81
N GLU A 114 0.75 3.04 19.37
CA GLU A 114 0.44 3.38 17.98
C GLU A 114 1.55 2.91 17.02
N LEU A 115 2.81 3.19 17.33
CA LEU A 115 3.95 2.76 16.52
C LEU A 115 4.03 1.23 16.41
N GLU A 116 3.80 0.52 17.51
CA GLU A 116 3.83 -0.95 17.51
C GLU A 116 2.66 -1.52 16.67
N ASN A 117 1.48 -0.92 16.75
CA ASN A 117 0.33 -1.30 15.92
C ASN A 117 0.63 -1.10 14.42
N ILE A 118 1.18 0.04 14.02
CA ILE A 118 1.60 0.30 12.63
C ILE A 118 2.66 -0.71 12.19
N ARG A 119 3.66 -0.95 13.04
CA ARG A 119 4.74 -1.88 12.75
C ARG A 119 4.23 -3.31 12.51
N ARG A 120 3.31 -3.79 13.36
CA ARG A 120 2.73 -5.14 13.24
C ARG A 120 1.77 -5.24 12.06
N SER A 121 0.94 -4.22 11.87
CA SER A 121 -0.12 -4.23 10.88
C SER A 121 0.39 -4.04 9.44
N VAL A 122 1.29 -3.09 9.24
CA VAL A 122 1.77 -2.69 7.91
C VAL A 122 3.27 -2.97 7.74
N GLY A 123 4.07 -2.59 8.72
CA GLY A 123 5.52 -2.60 8.60
C GLY A 123 6.11 -3.99 8.39
N MET A 124 5.80 -4.95 9.24
CA MET A 124 6.34 -6.31 9.14
C MET A 124 5.88 -7.04 7.87
N PRO A 125 4.58 -7.04 7.51
CA PRO A 125 4.13 -7.63 6.25
C PRO A 125 4.79 -6.99 5.03
N MET A 126 4.92 -5.66 5.00
CA MET A 126 5.57 -4.92 3.92
C MET A 126 7.05 -5.33 3.77
N VAL A 127 7.81 -5.31 4.86
CA VAL A 127 9.24 -5.70 4.84
C VAL A 127 9.40 -7.15 4.40
N ARG A 128 8.57 -8.07 4.89
CA ARG A 128 8.60 -9.49 4.49
C ARG A 128 8.34 -9.65 2.99
N ASN A 129 7.33 -8.97 2.46
CA ASN A 129 6.99 -9.04 1.05
C ASN A 129 8.11 -8.44 0.18
N TYR A 130 8.70 -7.31 0.59
CA TYR A 130 9.83 -6.72 -0.11
C TYR A 130 11.10 -7.58 -0.06
N LEU A 131 11.37 -8.28 1.06
CA LEU A 131 12.48 -9.23 1.12
C LEU A 131 12.28 -10.41 0.18
N ALA A 132 11.06 -10.97 0.13
CA ALA A 132 10.75 -12.06 -0.81
C ALA A 132 10.93 -11.59 -2.27
N LEU A 133 10.45 -10.40 -2.60
CA LEU A 133 10.60 -9.81 -3.93
C LEU A 133 12.06 -9.49 -4.26
N LEU A 134 12.84 -9.02 -3.28
CA LEU A 134 14.28 -8.78 -3.42
C LEU A 134 15.02 -10.07 -3.77
N ILE A 135 14.76 -11.15 -3.03
CA ILE A 135 15.36 -12.47 -3.30
C ILE A 135 15.02 -12.91 -4.73
N LEU A 136 13.76 -12.76 -5.14
CA LEU A 136 13.32 -13.12 -6.48
C LEU A 136 14.03 -12.29 -7.56
N CYS A 137 14.19 -10.98 -7.35
CA CYS A 137 14.92 -10.10 -8.27
C CYS A 137 16.41 -10.51 -8.39
N VAL A 138 17.06 -10.80 -7.25
CA VAL A 138 18.47 -11.21 -7.24
C VAL A 138 18.66 -12.55 -7.95
N LEU A 139 17.79 -13.52 -7.69
CA LEU A 139 17.81 -14.82 -8.39
C LEU A 139 17.63 -14.64 -9.90
N GLN A 140 16.70 -13.81 -10.31
CA GLN A 140 16.42 -13.58 -11.73
C GLN A 140 17.57 -12.87 -12.42
N ILE A 141 18.16 -11.86 -11.79
CA ILE A 141 19.36 -11.18 -12.30
C ILE A 141 20.53 -12.18 -12.40
N GLY A 142 20.71 -13.02 -11.38
CA GLY A 142 21.73 -14.07 -11.38
C GLY A 142 21.57 -15.06 -12.53
N LEU A 143 20.33 -15.51 -12.80
CA LEU A 143 20.02 -16.39 -13.94
C LEU A 143 20.33 -15.70 -15.29
N GLN A 144 19.99 -14.43 -15.43
CA GLN A 144 20.31 -13.66 -16.64
C GLN A 144 21.83 -13.52 -16.85
N CYS A 145 22.57 -13.20 -15.80
CA CYS A 145 24.04 -13.15 -15.86
C CYS A 145 24.63 -14.51 -16.24
N TRP A 146 24.11 -15.60 -15.66
CA TRP A 146 24.58 -16.94 -15.99
C TRP A 146 24.31 -17.35 -17.45
N GLN A 147 23.11 -17.03 -17.98
CA GLN A 147 22.77 -17.24 -19.38
C GLN A 147 23.68 -16.43 -20.31
N LEU A 148 23.95 -15.17 -19.96
CA LEU A 148 24.84 -14.29 -20.71
C LEU A 148 26.28 -14.83 -20.79
N LEU A 149 26.77 -15.41 -19.69
CA LEU A 149 28.10 -16.03 -19.65
C LEU A 149 28.19 -17.32 -20.47
N ARG A 150 27.10 -18.09 -20.58
CA ARG A 150 27.06 -19.34 -21.35
C ARG A 150 26.87 -19.13 -22.83
N ASP A 151 25.97 -18.25 -23.21
CA ASP A 151 25.63 -17.99 -24.61
C ASP A 151 25.32 -16.50 -24.83
N PRO A 152 26.35 -15.65 -24.96
CA PRO A 152 26.19 -14.22 -25.07
C PRO A 152 25.42 -13.78 -26.33
N VAL A 153 25.64 -14.47 -27.44
CA VAL A 153 25.04 -14.09 -28.74
C VAL A 153 23.53 -14.32 -28.70
N ASN A 154 23.10 -15.48 -28.24
CA ASN A 154 21.69 -15.84 -28.19
C ASN A 154 20.95 -15.03 -27.12
N THR A 155 21.61 -14.77 -25.96
CA THR A 155 21.03 -13.98 -24.87
C THR A 155 20.82 -12.53 -25.28
N LEU A 156 21.81 -11.89 -25.90
CA LEU A 156 21.72 -10.49 -26.34
C LEU A 156 20.80 -10.29 -27.55
N SER A 157 20.67 -11.30 -28.41
CA SER A 157 19.74 -11.25 -29.54
C SER A 157 18.30 -11.55 -29.17
N SER A 158 18.05 -12.07 -27.95
CA SER A 158 16.69 -12.39 -27.51
C SER A 158 15.99 -11.14 -26.94
N PRO A 159 14.84 -10.71 -27.48
CA PRO A 159 14.08 -9.57 -26.95
C PRO A 159 13.67 -9.77 -25.48
N ASN A 160 13.45 -11.02 -25.07
CA ASN A 160 13.03 -11.38 -23.74
C ASN A 160 14.12 -11.12 -22.68
N ALA A 161 15.39 -11.35 -22.99
CA ALA A 161 16.50 -11.09 -22.08
C ALA A 161 16.70 -9.59 -21.85
N LEU A 162 16.59 -8.79 -22.90
CA LEU A 162 16.67 -7.32 -22.81
C LEU A 162 15.50 -6.75 -22.00
N LEU A 163 14.27 -7.23 -22.26
CA LEU A 163 13.08 -6.86 -21.48
C LEU A 163 13.23 -7.25 -20.00
N ALA A 164 13.74 -8.44 -19.71
CA ALA A 164 13.98 -8.89 -18.35
C ALA A 164 14.98 -7.98 -17.63
N ALA A 165 16.12 -7.67 -18.24
CA ALA A 165 17.13 -6.80 -17.63
C ALA A 165 16.56 -5.40 -17.34
N THR A 166 15.79 -4.84 -18.26
CA THR A 166 15.13 -3.53 -18.08
C THR A 166 14.01 -3.56 -17.01
N ALA A 167 13.45 -4.73 -16.71
CA ALA A 167 12.39 -4.90 -15.72
C ALA A 167 12.93 -4.99 -14.29
N TYR A 168 13.90 -5.84 -14.06
CA TYR A 168 14.32 -6.18 -12.70
C TYR A 168 15.24 -5.15 -12.06
N LEU A 169 16.08 -4.44 -12.82
CA LEU A 169 16.98 -3.43 -12.27
C LEU A 169 16.22 -2.22 -11.67
N PRO A 170 15.28 -1.57 -12.38
CA PRO A 170 14.47 -0.50 -11.78
C PRO A 170 13.63 -0.98 -10.60
N LEU A 171 13.06 -2.19 -10.68
CA LEU A 171 12.29 -2.78 -9.58
C LEU A 171 13.15 -2.95 -8.33
N LEU A 172 14.39 -3.44 -8.48
CA LEU A 172 15.33 -3.56 -7.38
C LEU A 172 15.63 -2.21 -6.72
N VAL A 173 15.89 -1.18 -7.53
CA VAL A 173 16.14 0.18 -7.03
C VAL A 173 14.95 0.72 -6.25
N LEU A 174 13.73 0.48 -6.73
CA LEU A 174 12.50 0.92 -6.06
C LEU A 174 12.31 0.22 -4.72
N ILE A 175 12.46 -1.10 -4.67
CA ILE A 175 12.37 -1.87 -3.42
C ILE A 175 13.36 -1.35 -2.38
N LEU A 176 14.60 -1.11 -2.80
CA LEU A 176 15.65 -0.60 -1.90
C LEU A 176 15.34 0.82 -1.43
N ALA A 177 14.82 1.69 -2.30
CA ALA A 177 14.43 3.06 -1.97
C ALA A 177 13.29 3.09 -0.94
N ASP A 178 12.27 2.23 -1.11
CA ASP A 178 11.15 2.13 -0.19
C ASP A 178 11.56 1.56 1.17
N LEU A 179 12.37 0.49 1.17
CA LEU A 179 12.92 -0.07 2.41
C LEU A 179 13.77 0.95 3.16
N PHE A 180 14.58 1.74 2.45
CA PHE A 180 15.38 2.80 3.04
C PHE A 180 14.51 3.92 3.62
N SER A 181 13.49 4.34 2.87
CA SER A 181 12.53 5.37 3.30
C SER A 181 11.76 4.94 4.55
N TYR A 182 11.30 3.69 4.56
CA TYR A 182 10.62 3.11 5.72
C TYR A 182 11.55 3.02 6.94
N ARG A 183 12.80 2.54 6.77
CA ARG A 183 13.78 2.51 7.87
C ARG A 183 14.09 3.91 8.43
N ARG A 184 14.21 4.90 7.56
CA ARG A 184 14.43 6.28 7.98
C ARG A 184 13.23 6.84 8.76
N TRP A 185 12.03 6.56 8.28
CA TRP A 185 10.80 6.93 8.97
C TRP A 185 10.71 6.23 10.33
N LEU A 186 10.95 4.92 10.39
CA LEU A 186 10.88 4.13 11.61
C LEU A 186 11.83 4.68 12.72
N ARG A 187 13.04 5.08 12.36
CA ARG A 187 13.97 5.72 13.32
C ARG A 187 13.44 7.04 13.87
N LYS A 188 12.78 7.84 13.01
CA LYS A 188 12.16 9.10 13.45
C LYS A 188 10.93 8.85 14.31
N ALA A 189 10.13 7.86 13.94
CA ALA A 189 8.93 7.49 14.67
C ALA A 189 9.26 6.88 16.04
N SER A 190 10.32 6.05 16.16
CA SER A 190 10.75 5.52 17.45
C SER A 190 11.26 6.64 18.37
N ALA A 191 12.05 7.58 17.86
CA ALA A 191 12.51 8.71 18.67
C ALA A 191 11.35 9.64 19.10
N ALA A 192 10.34 9.83 18.24
CA ALA A 192 9.15 10.60 18.60
C ALA A 192 8.31 9.89 19.66
N ALA A 193 8.14 8.57 19.53
CA ALA A 193 7.41 7.76 20.50
C ALA A 193 8.09 7.77 21.88
N GLU A 194 9.41 7.64 21.94
CA GLU A 194 10.20 7.74 23.18
C GLU A 194 10.06 9.11 23.85
N ALA A 195 9.92 10.16 23.05
CA ALA A 195 9.71 11.53 23.53
C ALA A 195 8.23 11.85 23.86
N GLY A 196 7.31 10.91 23.70
CA GLY A 196 5.86 11.14 23.87
C GLY A 196 5.26 12.10 22.84
N LEU A 197 5.92 12.30 21.70
CA LEU A 197 5.47 13.18 20.64
C LEU A 197 4.65 12.42 19.59
N PRO A 198 3.72 13.10 18.89
CA PRO A 198 2.94 12.46 17.83
C PRO A 198 3.85 11.93 16.71
N LEU A 199 3.48 10.76 16.17
CA LEU A 199 4.27 10.12 15.13
C LEU A 199 4.33 10.96 13.84
N PRO A 200 5.50 11.03 13.18
CA PRO A 200 5.64 11.72 11.91
C PRO A 200 4.86 10.97 10.80
N ASP A 201 4.23 11.73 9.90
CA ASP A 201 3.58 11.14 8.73
C ASP A 201 4.62 10.58 7.76
N LEU A 202 4.36 9.39 7.23
CA LEU A 202 5.16 8.83 6.14
C LEU A 202 4.63 9.35 4.80
N ARG A 203 5.29 10.35 4.26
CA ARG A 203 5.02 10.80 2.88
C ARG A 203 5.51 9.74 1.91
N SER A 204 4.59 8.95 1.37
CA SER A 204 4.93 8.09 0.25
C SER A 204 5.22 8.94 -1.00
N ALA A 205 6.27 8.57 -1.73
CA ALA A 205 6.58 9.23 -3.00
C ALA A 205 5.59 8.74 -4.07
N GLN A 206 4.36 9.28 -4.05
CA GLN A 206 3.27 8.86 -4.94
C GLN A 206 3.64 8.92 -6.43
N TRP A 207 4.46 9.91 -6.83
CA TRP A 207 4.98 10.01 -8.19
C TRP A 207 5.81 8.78 -8.59
N LEU A 208 6.50 8.17 -7.62
CA LEU A 208 7.28 6.95 -7.83
C LEU A 208 6.37 5.76 -8.12
N SER A 209 5.27 5.62 -7.37
CA SER A 209 4.26 4.58 -7.62
C SER A 209 3.60 4.75 -8.99
N ILE A 210 3.31 5.98 -9.40
CA ILE A 210 2.79 6.27 -10.75
C ILE A 210 3.81 5.88 -11.82
N LEU A 211 5.09 6.26 -11.66
CA LEU A 211 6.15 5.88 -12.59
C LEU A 211 6.28 4.36 -12.73
N VAL A 212 6.21 3.63 -11.61
CA VAL A 212 6.24 2.16 -11.62
C VAL A 212 5.05 1.58 -12.35
N MET A 213 3.85 2.11 -12.12
CA MET A 213 2.65 1.63 -12.84
C MET A 213 2.73 1.89 -14.33
N VAL A 214 3.16 3.08 -14.75
CA VAL A 214 3.34 3.42 -16.16
C VAL A 214 4.40 2.51 -16.79
N TRP A 215 5.52 2.34 -16.11
CA TRP A 215 6.59 1.47 -16.58
C TRP A 215 6.16 -0.01 -16.63
N ALA A 216 5.45 -0.54 -15.63
CA ALA A 216 4.86 -1.87 -15.64
C ALA A 216 3.87 -2.05 -16.80
N GLY A 217 3.05 -1.04 -17.06
CA GLY A 217 2.14 -1.02 -18.23
C GLY A 217 2.88 -1.10 -19.55
N LEU A 218 3.95 -0.31 -19.72
CA LEU A 218 4.79 -0.34 -20.92
C LEU A 218 5.47 -1.70 -21.11
N LEU A 219 5.96 -2.31 -20.02
CA LEU A 219 6.50 -3.66 -20.06
C LEU A 219 5.45 -4.70 -20.47
N CYS A 220 4.24 -4.63 -19.92
CA CYS A 220 3.14 -5.52 -20.31
C CYS A 220 2.81 -5.38 -21.81
N VAL A 221 2.77 -4.15 -22.34
CA VAL A 221 2.55 -3.91 -23.77
C VAL A 221 3.69 -4.46 -24.60
N GLY A 222 4.95 -4.24 -24.20
CA GLY A 222 6.14 -4.79 -24.88
C GLY A 222 6.15 -6.32 -24.89
N LEU A 223 5.77 -6.94 -23.78
CA LEU A 223 5.64 -8.38 -23.66
C LEU A 223 4.54 -8.93 -24.57
N PHE A 224 3.38 -8.27 -24.59
CA PHE A 224 2.27 -8.68 -25.45
C PHE A 224 2.63 -8.58 -26.93
N ALA A 225 3.36 -7.54 -27.32
CA ALA A 225 3.88 -7.38 -28.68
C ALA A 225 4.92 -8.44 -29.07
N SER A 226 5.71 -8.95 -28.10
CA SER A 226 6.71 -10.00 -28.33
C SER A 226 6.14 -11.42 -28.29
N MET A 227 4.90 -11.59 -27.79
CA MET A 227 4.25 -12.87 -27.50
C MET A 227 3.92 -13.75 -28.72
N SER A 228 4.14 -13.29 -29.95
CA SER A 228 3.79 -14.10 -31.12
C SER A 228 4.61 -15.40 -31.29
N ARG A 229 5.64 -15.64 -30.48
CA ARG A 229 6.51 -16.82 -30.61
C ARG A 229 6.86 -17.66 -29.37
N SER A 230 6.57 -17.20 -28.11
CA SER A 230 6.94 -17.99 -26.91
C SER A 230 6.14 -17.63 -25.65
N ALA A 231 4.83 -17.72 -25.72
CA ALA A 231 3.89 -17.22 -24.70
C ALA A 231 4.10 -17.75 -23.26
N GLY A 232 4.47 -19.01 -23.07
CA GLY A 232 4.49 -19.64 -21.75
C GLY A 232 5.63 -19.17 -20.84
N MET A 233 6.84 -19.03 -21.34
CA MET A 233 8.01 -18.67 -20.53
C MET A 233 8.00 -17.19 -20.11
N VAL A 234 7.48 -16.31 -20.95
CA VAL A 234 7.39 -14.88 -20.68
C VAL A 234 6.43 -14.57 -19.54
N LEU A 235 5.31 -15.30 -19.48
CA LEU A 235 4.31 -15.17 -18.40
C LEU A 235 4.88 -15.59 -17.04
N LEU A 236 5.67 -16.64 -17.00
CA LEU A 236 6.26 -17.19 -15.78
C LEU A 236 7.40 -16.33 -15.26
N THR A 237 8.25 -15.79 -16.15
CA THR A 237 9.44 -15.04 -15.74
C THR A 237 9.17 -13.58 -15.42
N MET A 238 8.13 -12.99 -15.99
CA MET A 238 7.83 -11.57 -15.82
C MET A 238 6.44 -11.28 -15.22
N GLY A 239 5.44 -12.09 -15.55
CA GLY A 239 4.08 -11.84 -15.10
C GLY A 239 3.93 -11.99 -13.59
N ILE A 240 4.51 -13.01 -12.99
CA ILE A 240 4.39 -13.29 -11.56
C ILE A 240 5.11 -12.24 -10.70
N PRO A 241 6.38 -11.88 -10.95
CA PRO A 241 7.06 -10.85 -10.15
C PRO A 241 6.42 -9.46 -10.31
N LEU A 242 5.97 -9.12 -11.52
CA LEU A 242 5.30 -7.86 -11.77
C LEU A 242 3.95 -7.78 -11.05
N PHE A 243 3.18 -8.86 -11.04
CA PHE A 243 1.93 -8.97 -10.31
C PHE A 243 2.15 -8.87 -8.79
N LEU A 244 3.18 -9.56 -8.25
CA LEU A 244 3.56 -9.48 -6.86
C LEU A 244 4.06 -8.09 -6.48
N ALA A 245 4.85 -7.43 -7.33
CA ALA A 245 5.28 -6.06 -7.11
C ALA A 245 4.09 -5.10 -7.05
N LEU A 246 3.16 -5.24 -7.99
CA LEU A 246 1.94 -4.42 -8.05
C LEU A 246 1.07 -4.59 -6.81
N THR A 247 0.91 -5.82 -6.32
CA THR A 247 0.14 -6.10 -5.09
C THR A 247 0.84 -5.60 -3.84
N CYS A 248 2.18 -5.63 -3.77
CA CYS A 248 2.94 -5.07 -2.66
C CYS A 248 2.92 -3.53 -2.61
N PHE A 249 2.85 -2.87 -3.78
CA PHE A 249 2.75 -1.40 -3.85
C PHE A 249 1.37 -0.86 -3.53
N LEU A 250 0.34 -1.69 -3.62
CA LEU A 250 -1.07 -1.31 -3.46
C LEU A 250 -1.67 -1.77 -2.12
N ALA A 251 -0.96 -2.61 -1.38
CA ALA A 251 -1.27 -3.00 -0.01
C ALA A 251 -0.68 -2.02 1.00
#